data_b58ac3e427fca2c40c314c77129741c8
#
_entry.id   b58ac3e427fca2c40c314c77129741c8
#
_cell.length_a   1.000
_cell.length_b   1.000
_cell.length_c   1.000
_cell.angle_alpha   90.00
_cell.angle_beta   90.00
_cell.angle_gamma   90.00
#
_symmetry.space_group_name_H-M   'P 1'
#
loop_
_entity.id
_entity.type
_entity.pdbx_description
1 polymer ?
#
loop_
_entity_poly.entity_id
_entity_poly.type
_entity_poly.pdbx_seq_one_letter_code
_entity_poly.pdbx_strand_id
1 'polypeptide(L)'
;MTNTVPQPGDGTSVAHDITPEAQMGSTTQTGAPAPSDRNSLTVGTDGPMLLHDHHFLDQMAHFNRERVPERNVHAKGSGAFGVFETTEDVTAYTKAALFQPGVTTDMLARFSTVAGEQGSPDTWRDPRGFSLKMYTTEGNYDMVGNNTPV
;
A
#
# COMPACT_ATOMS: atom_id res chain seq x y z
N MET A 1 -2.33 -10.94 43.84
CA MET A 1 -2.26 -11.87 42.68
C MET A 1 -1.20 -11.34 41.76
N THR A 2 -0.01 -11.92 41.81
CA THR A 2 1.12 -11.50 40.97
C THR A 2 0.96 -12.13 39.59
N ASN A 3 0.76 -11.29 38.62
CA ASN A 3 0.68 -11.68 37.22
C ASN A 3 2.12 -11.94 36.74
N THR A 4 2.60 -13.16 36.86
CA THR A 4 3.90 -13.58 36.30
C THR A 4 3.71 -13.86 34.84
N VAL A 5 4.26 -12.97 34.02
CA VAL A 5 4.45 -13.24 32.57
C VAL A 5 5.38 -14.43 32.44
N PRO A 6 5.04 -15.51 31.70
CA PRO A 6 5.92 -16.65 31.48
C PRO A 6 7.23 -16.17 30.84
N GLN A 7 8.35 -16.57 31.43
CA GLN A 7 9.68 -16.30 30.88
C GLN A 7 9.95 -17.26 29.70
N PRO A 8 10.62 -16.82 28.64
CA PRO A 8 11.06 -17.74 27.59
C PRO A 8 11.99 -18.79 28.18
N GLY A 9 11.54 -20.04 28.23
CA GLY A 9 12.34 -21.17 28.70
C GLY A 9 11.79 -22.01 29.85
N ASP A 10 10.59 -21.73 30.36
CA ASP A 10 10.01 -22.49 31.47
C ASP A 10 9.37 -23.84 31.07
N GLY A 11 9.59 -24.29 29.84
CA GLY A 11 9.18 -25.62 29.36
C GLY A 11 7.69 -25.79 29.07
N THR A 12 6.87 -24.77 29.30
CA THR A 12 5.49 -24.75 28.81
C THR A 12 5.48 -24.21 27.38
N SER A 13 6.00 -25.02 26.46
CA SER A 13 5.91 -24.70 25.04
C SER A 13 4.45 -24.75 24.62
N VAL A 14 3.91 -23.61 24.29
CA VAL A 14 2.58 -23.47 23.66
C VAL A 14 2.45 -24.33 22.40
N ALA A 15 3.59 -24.82 21.88
CA ALA A 15 3.66 -25.71 20.73
C ALA A 15 3.08 -27.14 20.98
N HIS A 16 2.89 -27.56 22.23
CA HIS A 16 2.33 -28.87 22.52
C HIS A 16 0.82 -28.94 22.37
N ASP A 17 0.13 -27.83 22.43
CA ASP A 17 -1.34 -27.77 22.33
C ASP A 17 -1.83 -27.40 20.90
N ILE A 18 -0.90 -27.17 19.97
CA ILE A 18 -1.25 -26.85 18.59
C ILE A 18 -1.35 -28.17 17.81
N THR A 19 -2.55 -28.49 17.36
CA THR A 19 -2.75 -29.66 16.50
C THR A 19 -1.95 -29.54 15.21
N PRO A 20 -1.46 -30.65 14.62
CA PRO A 20 -0.73 -30.60 13.36
C PRO A 20 -1.48 -29.88 12.23
N GLU A 21 -2.79 -29.93 12.23
CA GLU A 21 -3.64 -29.20 11.28
C GLU A 21 -3.61 -27.69 11.48
N ALA A 22 -3.53 -27.22 12.73
CA ALA A 22 -3.37 -25.81 13.03
C ALA A 22 -1.98 -25.26 12.65
N GLN A 23 -0.98 -26.13 12.58
CA GLN A 23 0.38 -25.75 12.16
C GLN A 23 0.53 -25.62 10.63
N MET A 24 -0.37 -26.23 9.87
CA MET A 24 -0.28 -26.28 8.41
C MET A 24 -1.17 -25.24 7.70
N GLY A 25 -2.00 -24.52 8.42
CA GLY A 25 -2.93 -23.55 7.87
C GLY A 25 -2.44 -22.10 8.05
N SER A 26 -2.60 -21.31 7.01
CA SER A 26 -2.53 -19.85 7.14
C SER A 26 -3.75 -19.35 7.92
N THR A 27 -3.59 -18.26 8.65
CA THR A 27 -4.71 -17.57 9.27
C THR A 27 -4.86 -16.18 8.68
N THR A 28 -6.09 -15.67 8.71
CA THR A 28 -6.33 -14.25 8.46
C THR A 28 -5.76 -13.42 9.62
N GLN A 29 -5.68 -12.14 9.44
CA GLN A 29 -5.26 -11.20 10.50
C GLN A 29 -6.13 -11.32 11.78
N THR A 30 -7.40 -11.65 11.65
CA THR A 30 -8.31 -11.85 12.78
C THR A 30 -8.18 -13.23 13.43
N GLY A 31 -7.23 -14.05 12.99
CA GLY A 31 -6.97 -15.40 13.51
C GLY A 31 -7.90 -16.47 12.97
N ALA A 32 -8.77 -16.17 12.02
CA ALA A 32 -9.60 -17.18 11.39
C ALA A 32 -8.76 -18.07 10.46
N PRO A 33 -8.96 -19.41 10.44
CA PRO A 33 -8.25 -20.29 9.52
C PRO A 33 -8.48 -19.88 8.07
N ALA A 34 -7.40 -19.79 7.29
CA ALA A 34 -7.46 -19.60 5.85
C ALA A 34 -7.30 -20.97 5.16
N PRO A 35 -8.25 -21.38 4.33
CA PRO A 35 -8.25 -22.72 3.76
C PRO A 35 -7.15 -22.96 2.71
N SER A 36 -6.54 -21.90 2.22
CA SER A 36 -5.48 -21.98 1.20
C SER A 36 -4.72 -20.65 1.12
N ASP A 37 -3.44 -20.73 0.83
CA ASP A 37 -2.59 -19.59 0.47
C ASP A 37 -2.80 -19.11 -0.98
N ARG A 38 -3.66 -19.80 -1.74
CA ARG A 38 -4.00 -19.52 -3.13
C ARG A 38 -5.37 -18.86 -3.30
N ASN A 39 -5.96 -18.41 -2.22
CA ASN A 39 -7.28 -17.79 -2.20
C ASN A 39 -7.25 -16.28 -2.37
N SER A 40 -6.36 -15.77 -3.22
CA SER A 40 -6.43 -14.36 -3.60
C SER A 40 -7.75 -14.07 -4.30
N LEU A 41 -8.45 -13.05 -3.82
CA LEU A 41 -9.68 -12.59 -4.43
C LEU A 41 -9.40 -11.38 -5.31
N THR A 42 -10.05 -11.32 -6.45
CA THR A 42 -10.03 -10.17 -7.35
C THR A 42 -11.41 -9.55 -7.45
N VAL A 43 -11.47 -8.30 -7.83
CA VAL A 43 -12.72 -7.63 -8.18
C VAL A 43 -13.13 -8.08 -9.58
N GLY A 44 -13.98 -9.11 -9.64
CA GLY A 44 -14.33 -9.78 -10.89
C GLY A 44 -13.19 -10.62 -11.46
N THR A 45 -13.40 -11.17 -12.66
CA THR A 45 -12.36 -11.90 -13.39
C THR A 45 -11.32 -10.92 -13.91
N ASP A 46 -10.06 -11.21 -13.67
CA ASP A 46 -8.92 -10.38 -14.11
C ASP A 46 -8.86 -8.94 -13.54
N GLY A 47 -9.66 -8.65 -12.52
CA GLY A 47 -9.65 -7.35 -11.82
C GLY A 47 -8.53 -7.21 -10.79
N PRO A 48 -8.44 -6.03 -10.12
CA PRO A 48 -7.48 -5.80 -9.06
C PRO A 48 -7.63 -6.81 -7.93
N MET A 49 -6.51 -7.19 -7.32
CA MET A 49 -6.47 -8.07 -6.16
C MET A 49 -6.98 -7.31 -4.92
N LEU A 50 -7.82 -7.94 -4.11
CA LEU A 50 -8.28 -7.41 -2.84
C LEU A 50 -7.28 -7.75 -1.74
N LEU A 51 -6.92 -6.74 -0.95
CA LEU A 51 -6.13 -6.94 0.24
C LEU A 51 -7.05 -7.14 1.44
N HIS A 52 -7.06 -8.35 1.99
CA HIS A 52 -7.91 -8.75 3.12
C HIS A 52 -7.25 -8.54 4.48
N ASP A 53 -5.93 -8.45 4.53
CA ASP A 53 -5.19 -8.24 5.77
C ASP A 53 -5.02 -6.73 6.04
N HIS A 54 -5.93 -6.18 6.81
CA HIS A 54 -5.88 -4.77 7.22
C HIS A 54 -4.78 -4.48 8.23
N HIS A 55 -4.35 -5.46 9.00
CA HIS A 55 -3.34 -5.27 10.04
C HIS A 55 -1.99 -4.84 9.44
N PHE A 56 -1.60 -5.43 8.33
CA PHE A 56 -0.38 -5.01 7.62
C PHE A 56 -0.45 -3.55 7.19
N LEU A 57 -1.59 -3.12 6.63
CA LEU A 57 -1.79 -1.73 6.23
C LEU A 57 -1.75 -0.78 7.43
N ASP A 58 -2.38 -1.17 8.53
CA ASP A 58 -2.40 -0.38 9.77
C ASP A 58 -1.00 -0.23 10.36
N GLN A 59 -0.20 -1.31 10.36
CA GLN A 59 1.20 -1.26 10.78
C GLN A 59 2.03 -0.32 9.91
N MET A 60 1.91 -0.42 8.59
CA MET A 60 2.63 0.47 7.67
C MET A 60 2.23 1.93 7.86
N ALA A 61 0.96 2.20 8.05
CA ALA A 61 0.46 3.54 8.34
C ALA A 61 0.99 4.07 9.68
N HIS A 62 1.07 3.21 10.69
CA HIS A 62 1.63 3.55 11.99
C HIS A 62 3.11 3.95 11.89
N PHE A 63 3.93 3.13 11.24
CA PHE A 63 5.34 3.46 11.00
C PHE A 63 5.52 4.78 10.25
N ASN A 64 4.71 5.03 9.23
CA ASN A 64 4.77 6.29 8.49
C ASN A 64 4.47 7.50 9.38
N ARG A 65 3.54 7.37 10.32
CA ARG A 65 3.21 8.45 11.27
C ARG A 65 4.34 8.71 12.27
N GLU A 66 5.05 7.67 12.68
CA GLU A 66 6.17 7.79 13.63
C GLU A 66 7.44 8.35 13.00
N ARG A 67 7.61 8.18 11.70
CA ARG A 67 8.83 8.55 10.96
C ARG A 67 8.73 9.89 10.25
N VAL A 68 8.05 10.85 10.83
CA VAL A 68 7.98 12.21 10.27
C VAL A 68 9.33 12.93 10.51
N PRO A 69 9.96 13.54 9.47
CA PRO A 69 9.48 13.70 8.08
C PRO A 69 9.75 12.52 7.12
N GLU A 70 10.34 11.46 7.56
CA GLU A 70 10.74 10.34 6.73
C GLU A 70 9.62 9.28 6.63
N ARG A 71 9.50 8.65 5.46
CA ARG A 71 8.56 7.54 5.18
C ARG A 71 9.32 6.22 5.22
N ASN A 72 8.59 5.10 5.36
CA ASN A 72 9.20 3.76 5.30
C ASN A 72 9.83 3.48 3.94
N VAL A 73 9.12 3.87 2.87
CA VAL A 73 9.59 3.84 1.49
C VAL A 73 9.22 5.17 0.83
N HIS A 74 9.87 5.51 -0.27
CA HIS A 74 9.72 6.80 -0.93
C HIS A 74 10.04 8.01 -0.02
N ALA A 75 11.01 7.85 0.88
CA ALA A 75 11.39 8.88 1.84
C ALA A 75 11.90 10.16 1.16
N LYS A 76 12.67 10.00 0.07
CA LYS A 76 13.18 11.12 -0.73
C LYS A 76 12.30 11.34 -1.95
N GLY A 77 11.91 12.59 -2.17
CA GLY A 77 11.13 12.97 -3.33
C GLY A 77 10.89 14.46 -3.43
N SER A 78 10.44 14.89 -4.60
CA SER A 78 10.09 16.27 -4.90
C SER A 78 8.69 16.33 -5.49
N GLY A 79 7.95 17.39 -5.19
CA GLY A 79 6.61 17.64 -5.71
C GLY A 79 6.59 18.75 -6.75
N ALA A 80 5.58 18.71 -7.60
CA ALA A 80 5.27 19.76 -8.55
C ALA A 80 3.76 19.96 -8.62
N PHE A 81 3.33 21.20 -8.57
CA PHE A 81 1.94 21.55 -8.85
C PHE A 81 1.72 21.67 -10.34
N GLY A 82 0.54 21.29 -10.80
CA GLY A 82 0.17 21.34 -12.19
C GLY A 82 -1.32 21.19 -12.39
N VAL A 83 -1.71 21.05 -13.63
CA VAL A 83 -3.08 20.76 -14.04
C VAL A 83 -3.10 19.47 -14.87
N PHE A 84 -4.15 18.71 -14.67
CA PHE A 84 -4.50 17.59 -15.52
C PHE A 84 -5.60 18.00 -16.48
N GLU A 85 -5.44 17.68 -17.74
CA GLU A 85 -6.44 17.96 -18.78
C GLU A 85 -6.71 16.69 -19.58
N THR A 86 -7.98 16.36 -19.77
CA THR A 86 -8.40 15.26 -20.64
C THR A 86 -8.56 15.80 -22.06
N THR A 87 -7.64 15.40 -22.93
CA THR A 87 -7.57 15.90 -24.32
C THR A 87 -8.47 15.14 -25.28
N GLU A 88 -8.83 13.89 -24.95
CA GLU A 88 -9.65 13.02 -25.78
C GLU A 88 -10.95 12.66 -25.10
N ASP A 89 -11.97 12.35 -25.87
CA ASP A 89 -13.24 11.88 -25.32
C ASP A 89 -13.12 10.40 -24.91
N VAL A 90 -13.07 10.16 -23.61
CA VAL A 90 -13.03 8.82 -23.01
C VAL A 90 -14.32 8.45 -22.29
N THR A 91 -15.43 9.17 -22.52
CA THR A 91 -16.71 8.95 -21.87
C THR A 91 -17.32 7.58 -22.12
N ALA A 92 -16.89 6.88 -23.17
CA ALA A 92 -17.26 5.50 -23.44
C ALA A 92 -16.73 4.52 -22.36
N TYR A 93 -15.68 4.89 -21.63
CA TYR A 93 -15.01 4.03 -20.66
C TYR A 93 -15.28 4.46 -19.22
N THR A 94 -15.54 5.74 -18.97
CA THR A 94 -15.70 6.25 -17.61
C THR A 94 -16.65 7.42 -17.54
N LYS A 95 -17.36 7.55 -16.40
CA LYS A 95 -18.21 8.68 -16.07
C LYS A 95 -17.57 9.64 -15.07
N ALA A 96 -16.36 9.32 -14.60
CA ALA A 96 -15.66 10.13 -13.60
C ALA A 96 -15.47 11.57 -14.10
N ALA A 97 -15.69 12.54 -13.23
CA ALA A 97 -15.59 13.97 -13.56
C ALA A 97 -14.19 14.33 -14.11
N LEU A 98 -13.15 13.71 -13.57
CA LEU A 98 -11.77 13.91 -13.99
C LEU A 98 -11.55 13.70 -15.48
N PHE A 99 -12.24 12.71 -16.07
CA PHE A 99 -12.04 12.27 -17.45
C PHE A 99 -13.08 12.79 -18.42
N GLN A 100 -13.84 13.80 -18.03
CA GLN A 100 -14.77 14.43 -18.96
C GLN A 100 -14.02 15.36 -19.93
N PRO A 101 -14.41 15.41 -21.21
CA PRO A 101 -13.75 16.26 -22.20
C PRO A 101 -13.71 17.73 -21.79
N GLY A 102 -12.54 18.36 -21.93
CA GLY A 102 -12.33 19.77 -21.64
C GLY A 102 -12.29 20.12 -20.15
N VAL A 103 -12.35 19.13 -19.25
CA VAL A 103 -12.18 19.38 -17.82
C VAL A 103 -10.71 19.49 -17.49
N THR A 104 -10.35 20.58 -16.81
CA THR A 104 -9.04 20.77 -16.18
C THR A 104 -9.15 20.60 -14.68
N THR A 105 -8.21 19.91 -14.09
CA THR A 105 -8.20 19.57 -12.65
C THR A 105 -6.84 19.89 -12.06
N ASP A 106 -6.84 20.66 -10.98
CA ASP A 106 -5.62 20.92 -10.22
C ASP A 106 -5.01 19.62 -9.70
N MET A 107 -3.70 19.50 -9.80
CA MET A 107 -3.01 18.31 -9.34
C MET A 107 -1.70 18.61 -8.64
N LEU A 108 -1.27 17.66 -7.81
CA LEU A 108 0.07 17.57 -7.24
C LEU A 108 0.73 16.30 -7.76
N ALA A 109 1.85 16.45 -8.45
CA ALA A 109 2.72 15.34 -8.81
C ALA A 109 3.82 15.16 -7.77
N ARG A 110 4.23 13.91 -7.51
CA ARG A 110 5.41 13.61 -6.69
C ARG A 110 6.27 12.57 -7.37
N PHE A 111 7.56 12.91 -7.49
CA PHE A 111 8.62 12.02 -7.95
C PHE A 111 9.43 11.57 -6.73
N SER A 112 9.80 10.30 -6.65
CA SER A 112 10.53 9.77 -5.50
C SER A 112 11.47 8.65 -5.87
N THR A 113 12.49 8.42 -5.04
CA THR A 113 13.20 7.15 -4.96
C THR A 113 12.42 6.19 -4.09
N VAL A 114 12.55 4.88 -4.27
CA VAL A 114 11.74 3.88 -3.54
C VAL A 114 12.42 3.43 -2.25
N ALA A 115 13.59 2.81 -2.35
CA ALA A 115 14.28 2.21 -1.21
C ALA A 115 15.27 3.17 -0.54
N GLY A 116 15.66 4.24 -1.21
CA GLY A 116 16.61 5.21 -0.69
C GLY A 116 16.05 6.00 0.50
N GLU A 117 16.90 6.22 1.51
CA GLU A 117 16.60 7.12 2.61
C GLU A 117 16.59 8.58 2.15
N GLN A 118 16.08 9.48 2.98
CA GLN A 118 15.97 10.91 2.64
C GLN A 118 17.31 11.53 2.22
N GLY A 119 18.43 11.10 2.80
CA GLY A 119 19.79 11.58 2.50
C GLY A 119 20.49 10.85 1.36
N SER A 120 19.87 9.85 0.76
CA SER A 120 20.50 9.04 -0.29
C SER A 120 20.69 9.83 -1.59
N PRO A 121 21.76 9.56 -2.38
CA PRO A 121 21.95 10.19 -3.68
C PRO A 121 20.85 9.75 -4.69
N ASP A 122 20.41 10.68 -5.54
CA ASP A 122 19.45 10.39 -6.60
C ASP A 122 20.00 9.46 -7.70
N THR A 123 21.33 9.31 -7.74
CA THR A 123 22.04 8.49 -8.72
C THR A 123 22.07 6.99 -8.35
N TRP A 124 21.60 6.62 -7.16
CA TRP A 124 21.52 5.21 -6.81
C TRP A 124 20.58 4.47 -7.73
N ARG A 125 20.93 3.22 -8.02
CA ARG A 125 20.06 2.30 -8.74
C ARG A 125 18.90 1.91 -7.83
N ASP A 126 17.78 2.53 -8.07
CA ASP A 126 16.57 2.37 -7.26
C ASP A 126 15.35 2.60 -8.17
N PRO A 127 14.26 1.88 -8.02
CA PRO A 127 13.02 2.22 -8.71
C PRO A 127 12.62 3.68 -8.46
N ARG A 128 11.94 4.28 -9.40
CA ARG A 128 11.42 5.63 -9.28
C ARG A 128 9.92 5.59 -9.11
N GLY A 129 9.45 6.24 -8.05
CA GLY A 129 8.03 6.44 -7.82
C GLY A 129 7.53 7.69 -8.53
N PHE A 130 6.33 7.57 -9.06
CA PHE A 130 5.56 8.67 -9.62
C PHE A 130 4.14 8.59 -9.10
N SER A 131 3.66 9.65 -8.48
CA SER A 131 2.29 9.72 -8.00
C SER A 131 1.65 11.04 -8.38
N LEU A 132 0.37 10.99 -8.69
CA LEU A 132 -0.47 12.13 -8.98
C LEU A 132 -1.63 12.14 -7.99
N LYS A 133 -1.91 13.29 -7.41
CA LYS A 133 -3.13 13.56 -6.66
C LYS A 133 -3.91 14.63 -7.40
N MET A 134 -5.09 14.29 -7.87
CA MET A 134 -5.99 15.18 -8.58
C MET A 134 -7.16 15.57 -7.69
N TYR A 135 -7.45 16.86 -7.62
CA TYR A 135 -8.46 17.43 -6.74
C TYR A 135 -9.76 17.62 -7.51
N THR A 136 -10.54 16.56 -7.61
CA THR A 136 -11.78 16.54 -8.39
C THR A 136 -12.99 16.99 -7.58
N THR A 137 -14.08 17.33 -8.25
CA THR A 137 -15.37 17.64 -7.59
C THR A 137 -16.01 16.44 -6.90
N GLU A 138 -15.58 15.22 -7.26
CA GLU A 138 -16.04 13.95 -6.66
C GLU A 138 -15.16 13.51 -5.49
N GLY A 139 -14.10 14.26 -5.18
CA GLY A 139 -13.08 13.94 -4.17
C GLY A 139 -11.70 13.81 -4.80
N ASN A 140 -10.72 13.43 -3.98
CA ASN A 140 -9.35 13.24 -4.45
C ASN A 140 -9.24 11.93 -5.24
N TYR A 141 -8.60 12.01 -6.39
CA TYR A 141 -8.24 10.85 -7.19
C TYR A 141 -6.73 10.70 -7.21
N ASP A 142 -6.24 9.54 -6.77
CA ASP A 142 -4.81 9.27 -6.67
C ASP A 142 -4.39 8.21 -7.70
N MET A 143 -3.35 8.52 -8.48
CA MET A 143 -2.67 7.56 -9.32
C MET A 143 -1.24 7.38 -8.82
N VAL A 144 -0.80 6.14 -8.68
CA VAL A 144 0.57 5.82 -8.25
C VAL A 144 1.18 4.77 -9.16
N GLY A 145 2.47 4.92 -9.42
CA GLY A 145 3.22 3.99 -10.21
C GLY A 145 4.70 4.02 -9.85
N ASN A 146 5.37 2.95 -10.21
CA ASN A 146 6.81 2.85 -10.13
C ASN A 146 7.35 2.33 -11.45
N ASN A 147 8.50 2.84 -11.90
CA ASN A 147 9.28 2.12 -12.87
C ASN A 147 10.07 1.03 -12.15
N THR A 148 10.28 -0.07 -12.81
CA THR A 148 11.25 -1.09 -12.38
C THR A 148 12.47 -1.01 -13.27
N PRO A 149 13.68 -0.93 -12.71
CA PRO A 149 14.89 -1.06 -13.53
C PRO A 149 14.90 -2.46 -14.14
N VAL A 150 14.99 -2.52 -15.44
CA VAL A 150 15.15 -3.76 -16.21
C VAL A 150 16.63 -4.11 -16.30
#